data_bb12e6961f5641994710df02ce97bab9
#
_entry.id   bb12e6961f5641994710df02ce97bab9
#
_cell.length_a   1.000
_cell.length_b   1.000
_cell.length_c   1.000
_cell.angle_alpha   90.00
_cell.angle_beta   90.00
_cell.angle_gamma   90.00
#
_symmetry.space_group_name_H-M   'P 1'
#
loop_
_entity.id
_entity.type
_entity.pdbx_description
1 polymer ?
#
loop_
_entity_poly.entity_id
_entity_poly.type
_entity_poly.pdbx_seq_one_letter_code
_entity_poly.pdbx_strand_id
1 'polypeptide(L)'
;MKPILPLLLSALILFVTACSTTQPKSGGSWAGYAETGQASYYADKYENRKTANGELYKHNLNTAAHKKLPFGSNVRVTNVSNGKSVVVKINDRGPFVKGRIIDLSKSAFSSIGNTTSGAIKVKIEVIR
;
A
#
# COMPACT_ATOMS: atom_id res chain seq x y z
N MET A 1 -34.44 61.09 28.99
CA MET A 1 -33.80 59.83 29.34
C MET A 1 -33.89 58.86 28.15
N LYS A 2 -32.81 58.56 27.55
CA LYS A 2 -32.78 57.62 26.43
C LYS A 2 -32.33 56.23 26.93
N PRO A 3 -33.07 55.15 26.66
CA PRO A 3 -32.61 53.82 26.99
C PRO A 3 -31.45 53.46 26.09
N ILE A 4 -30.40 53.07 26.69
CA ILE A 4 -29.26 52.49 25.96
C ILE A 4 -29.63 51.05 25.60
N LEU A 5 -29.77 50.80 24.34
CA LEU A 5 -29.97 49.44 23.83
C LEU A 5 -28.66 48.70 23.89
N PRO A 6 -28.56 47.58 24.58
CA PRO A 6 -27.36 46.76 24.49
C PRO A 6 -27.31 46.10 23.12
N LEU A 7 -26.27 46.41 22.41
CA LEU A 7 -25.97 45.72 21.16
C LEU A 7 -25.53 44.31 21.49
N LEU A 8 -26.42 43.37 21.31
CA LEU A 8 -26.10 41.96 21.38
C LEU A 8 -25.28 41.60 20.14
N LEU A 9 -23.98 41.58 20.31
CA LEU A 9 -23.07 41.05 19.29
C LEU A 9 -23.16 39.52 19.34
N SER A 10 -24.02 38.98 18.50
CA SER A 10 -24.09 37.55 18.28
C SER A 10 -22.82 37.10 17.54
N ALA A 11 -21.86 36.59 18.26
CA ALA A 11 -20.70 35.96 17.66
C ALA A 11 -21.14 34.63 17.09
N LEU A 12 -21.35 34.61 15.78
CA LEU A 12 -21.58 33.39 15.04
C LEU A 12 -20.25 32.61 14.92
N ILE A 13 -20.06 31.66 15.81
CA ILE A 13 -18.91 30.77 15.74
C ILE A 13 -19.19 29.75 14.64
N LEU A 14 -18.60 29.99 13.48
CA LEU A 14 -18.58 28.99 12.40
C LEU A 14 -17.60 27.88 12.78
N PHE A 15 -18.13 26.73 13.20
CA PHE A 15 -17.35 25.50 13.29
C PHE A 15 -17.15 24.96 11.90
N VAL A 16 -15.98 25.22 11.33
CA VAL A 16 -15.56 24.54 10.11
C VAL A 16 -15.01 23.18 10.52
N THR A 17 -15.83 22.15 10.44
CA THR A 17 -15.36 20.78 10.52
C THR A 17 -14.62 20.47 9.22
N ALA A 18 -13.32 20.64 9.22
CA ALA A 18 -12.48 20.17 8.13
C ALA A 18 -12.41 18.64 8.20
N CYS A 19 -13.17 17.97 7.36
CA CYS A 19 -12.92 16.56 7.06
C CYS A 19 -11.62 16.50 6.26
N SER A 20 -10.51 16.25 6.94
CA SER A 20 -9.26 15.94 6.25
C SER A 20 -9.31 14.50 5.79
N THR A 21 -9.74 14.27 4.56
CA THR A 21 -9.38 13.06 3.85
C THR A 21 -7.89 13.19 3.57
N THR A 22 -7.08 12.56 4.39
CA THR A 22 -5.64 12.50 4.18
C THR A 22 -5.37 11.58 3.00
N GLN A 23 -5.46 12.14 1.80
CA GLN A 23 -4.77 11.52 0.67
C GLN A 23 -3.28 11.80 0.85
N PRO A 24 -2.40 10.78 0.80
CA PRO A 24 -0.98 11.02 0.84
C PRO A 24 -0.58 11.85 -0.38
N LYS A 25 -0.22 13.09 -0.15
CA LYS A 25 0.40 13.94 -1.17
C LYS A 25 1.73 13.32 -1.55
N SER A 26 2.13 13.44 -2.82
CA SER A 26 3.47 13.09 -3.25
C SER A 26 4.49 13.74 -2.31
N GLY A 27 5.28 12.91 -1.61
CA GLY A 27 6.18 13.35 -0.53
C GLY A 27 5.65 13.13 0.88
N GLY A 28 4.39 12.68 1.06
CA GLY A 28 3.85 12.28 2.37
C GLY A 28 4.21 10.84 2.72
N SER A 29 4.15 10.51 4.01
CA SER A 29 4.36 9.15 4.48
C SER A 29 3.18 8.26 4.11
N TRP A 30 3.46 7.11 3.51
CA TRP A 30 2.49 6.05 3.24
C TRP A 30 2.34 5.08 4.41
N ALA A 31 3.10 5.28 5.49
CA ALA A 31 3.05 4.41 6.66
C ALA A 31 1.59 4.25 7.15
N GLY A 32 1.19 3.01 7.41
CA GLY A 32 -0.17 2.68 7.80
C GLY A 32 -1.17 2.47 6.65
N TYR A 33 -0.79 2.79 5.40
CA TYR A 33 -1.63 2.45 4.26
C TYR A 33 -1.85 0.94 4.19
N ALA A 34 -3.08 0.51 4.01
CA ALA A 34 -3.45 -0.91 3.93
C ALA A 34 -4.40 -1.16 2.77
N GLU A 35 -4.30 -2.34 2.19
CA GLU A 35 -5.11 -2.76 1.04
C GLU A 35 -5.27 -4.28 1.09
N THR A 36 -6.42 -4.78 0.67
CA THR A 36 -6.71 -6.21 0.58
C THR A 36 -7.01 -6.58 -0.87
N GLY A 37 -6.45 -7.68 -1.33
CA GLY A 37 -6.66 -8.16 -2.67
C GLY A 37 -5.84 -9.41 -2.93
N GLN A 38 -5.66 -9.77 -4.20
CA GLN A 38 -4.90 -10.95 -4.57
C GLN A 38 -3.42 -10.62 -4.81
N ALA A 39 -2.56 -11.50 -4.34
CA ALA A 39 -1.14 -11.54 -4.68
C ALA A 39 -0.87 -12.69 -5.63
N SER A 40 0.01 -12.46 -6.59
CA SER A 40 0.64 -13.50 -7.37
C SER A 40 2.16 -13.39 -7.25
N TYR A 41 2.91 -14.14 -8.02
CA TYR A 41 4.36 -14.08 -8.01
C TYR A 41 4.93 -14.07 -9.41
N TYR A 42 6.18 -13.61 -9.52
CA TYR A 42 6.88 -13.54 -10.79
C TYR A 42 7.17 -14.92 -11.37
N ALA A 43 6.86 -15.09 -12.65
CA ALA A 43 7.25 -16.28 -13.40
C ALA A 43 8.77 -16.35 -13.57
N ASP A 44 9.29 -17.56 -13.84
CA ASP A 44 10.73 -17.82 -13.98
C ASP A 44 11.39 -16.99 -15.09
N LYS A 45 10.64 -16.64 -16.14
CA LYS A 45 11.15 -15.82 -17.25
C LYS A 45 11.59 -14.42 -16.84
N TYR A 46 11.18 -13.93 -15.66
CA TYR A 46 11.55 -12.61 -15.16
C TYR A 46 12.85 -12.59 -14.39
N GLU A 47 13.41 -13.75 -14.03
CA GLU A 47 14.69 -13.82 -13.34
C GLU A 47 15.77 -13.08 -14.14
N ASN A 48 16.52 -12.21 -13.46
CA ASN A 48 17.57 -11.34 -14.03
C ASN A 48 17.09 -10.23 -14.98
N ARG A 49 15.79 -9.97 -15.07
CA ARG A 49 15.26 -8.81 -15.79
C ARG A 49 15.22 -7.57 -14.92
N LYS A 50 15.42 -6.40 -15.52
CA LYS A 50 15.28 -5.14 -14.81
C LYS A 50 13.84 -4.85 -14.43
N THR A 51 13.63 -4.43 -13.20
CA THR A 51 12.36 -3.90 -12.72
C THR A 51 12.24 -2.41 -13.05
N ALA A 52 11.09 -1.81 -12.76
CA ALA A 52 10.83 -0.41 -13.07
C ALA A 52 11.78 0.57 -12.36
N ASN A 53 12.34 0.21 -11.20
CA ASN A 53 13.34 1.05 -10.52
C ASN A 53 14.78 0.81 -11.00
N GLY A 54 14.98 -0.11 -11.95
CA GLY A 54 16.30 -0.42 -12.50
C GLY A 54 17.04 -1.57 -11.83
N GLU A 55 16.53 -2.08 -10.71
CA GLU A 55 17.11 -3.26 -10.06
C GLU A 55 16.80 -4.53 -10.85
N LEU A 56 17.67 -5.54 -10.74
CA LEU A 56 17.38 -6.84 -11.33
C LEU A 56 16.40 -7.60 -10.44
N TYR A 57 15.38 -8.19 -11.05
CA TYR A 57 14.50 -9.10 -10.35
C TYR A 57 15.23 -10.41 -10.03
N LYS A 58 15.12 -10.85 -8.78
CA LYS A 58 15.68 -12.11 -8.30
C LYS A 58 14.65 -12.88 -7.50
N HIS A 59 14.43 -14.15 -7.83
CA HIS A 59 13.50 -15.01 -7.10
C HIS A 59 13.81 -15.13 -5.61
N ASN A 60 15.08 -15.03 -5.24
CA ASN A 60 15.55 -15.22 -3.86
C ASN A 60 15.59 -13.95 -3.02
N LEU A 61 15.19 -12.82 -3.55
CA LEU A 61 15.07 -11.56 -2.79
C LEU A 61 13.60 -11.27 -2.49
N ASN A 62 13.33 -10.69 -1.32
CA ASN A 62 11.98 -10.34 -0.92
C ASN A 62 11.61 -8.97 -1.47
N THR A 63 11.19 -8.95 -2.73
CA THR A 63 10.75 -7.75 -3.44
C THR A 63 9.35 -7.94 -4.02
N ALA A 64 8.74 -6.85 -4.48
CA ALA A 64 7.41 -6.90 -5.06
C ALA A 64 7.15 -5.74 -6.01
N ALA A 65 6.16 -5.94 -6.89
CA ALA A 65 5.57 -4.89 -7.70
C ALA A 65 4.27 -4.41 -7.08
N HIS A 66 4.08 -3.09 -7.05
CA HIS A 66 2.82 -2.43 -6.70
C HIS A 66 2.59 -1.27 -7.65
N LYS A 67 1.30 -0.96 -7.92
CA LYS A 67 0.94 0.06 -8.91
C LYS A 67 1.35 1.47 -8.51
N LYS A 68 1.31 1.81 -7.21
CA LYS A 68 1.37 3.19 -6.72
C LYS A 68 2.40 3.45 -5.63
N LEU A 69 2.71 2.47 -4.78
CA LEU A 69 3.59 2.68 -3.63
C LEU A 69 4.98 3.14 -4.09
N PRO A 70 5.59 4.11 -3.41
CA PRO A 70 6.92 4.56 -3.74
C PRO A 70 7.93 3.42 -3.74
N PHE A 71 8.87 3.45 -4.68
CA PHE A 71 9.98 2.51 -4.66
C PHE A 71 10.77 2.61 -3.36
N GLY A 72 11.14 1.47 -2.80
CA GLY A 72 11.80 1.41 -1.50
C GLY A 72 10.85 1.27 -0.33
N SER A 73 9.52 1.36 -0.55
CA SER A 73 8.54 1.10 0.51
C SER A 73 8.68 -0.32 1.03
N ASN A 74 8.69 -0.46 2.36
CA ASN A 74 8.63 -1.76 3.01
C ASN A 74 7.17 -2.08 3.35
N VAL A 75 6.74 -3.23 2.91
CA VAL A 75 5.33 -3.65 2.96
C VAL A 75 5.25 -5.01 3.62
N ARG A 76 4.42 -5.12 4.67
CA ARG A 76 4.05 -6.42 5.23
C ARG A 76 2.91 -7.00 4.43
N VAL A 77 3.13 -8.19 3.92
CA VAL A 77 2.13 -8.95 3.17
C VAL A 77 1.70 -10.14 4.01
N THR A 78 0.42 -10.19 4.35
CA THR A 78 -0.15 -11.27 5.17
C THR A 78 -1.11 -12.09 4.34
N ASN A 79 -0.90 -13.41 4.31
CA ASN A 79 -1.86 -14.35 3.73
C ASN A 79 -3.07 -14.44 4.68
N VAL A 80 -4.23 -14.03 4.20
CA VAL A 80 -5.47 -13.95 5.00
C VAL A 80 -5.92 -15.34 5.46
N SER A 81 -5.63 -16.39 4.69
CA SER A 81 -6.09 -17.75 4.99
C SER A 81 -5.30 -18.43 6.11
N ASN A 82 -4.01 -18.14 6.25
CA ASN A 82 -3.15 -18.84 7.21
C ASN A 82 -2.46 -17.91 8.22
N GLY A 83 -2.58 -16.59 8.06
CA GLY A 83 -1.96 -15.60 8.93
C GLY A 83 -0.45 -15.42 8.79
N LYS A 84 0.20 -16.14 7.87
CA LYS A 84 1.64 -15.98 7.61
C LYS A 84 1.92 -14.66 6.92
N SER A 85 3.01 -14.02 7.26
CA SER A 85 3.40 -12.74 6.68
C SER A 85 4.86 -12.71 6.26
N VAL A 86 5.17 -11.80 5.34
CA VAL A 86 6.52 -11.51 4.87
C VAL A 86 6.62 -10.01 4.61
N VAL A 87 7.80 -9.44 4.83
CA VAL A 87 8.07 -8.05 4.48
C VAL A 87 8.82 -8.02 3.15
N VAL A 88 8.31 -7.20 2.23
CA VAL A 88 8.90 -7.03 0.90
C VAL A 88 9.20 -5.56 0.65
N LYS A 89 10.15 -5.32 -0.26
CA LYS A 89 10.50 -3.99 -0.74
C LYS A 89 9.91 -3.77 -2.12
N ILE A 90 9.20 -2.66 -2.31
CA ILE A 90 8.64 -2.32 -3.61
C ILE A 90 9.75 -1.78 -4.53
N ASN A 91 9.92 -2.43 -5.68
CA ASN A 91 10.92 -2.05 -6.68
C ASN A 91 10.38 -2.08 -8.12
N ASP A 92 9.09 -2.39 -8.30
CA ASP A 92 8.51 -2.54 -9.63
C ASP A 92 7.07 -2.02 -9.67
N ARG A 93 6.54 -1.86 -10.88
CA ARG A 93 5.16 -1.44 -11.16
C ARG A 93 4.34 -2.59 -11.71
N GLY A 94 3.08 -2.62 -11.30
CA GLY A 94 2.11 -3.68 -11.56
C GLY A 94 1.59 -4.24 -10.25
N PRO A 95 0.74 -5.26 -10.30
CA PRO A 95 0.15 -5.90 -11.47
C PRO A 95 -0.97 -5.06 -12.11
N PHE A 96 -1.18 -5.25 -13.41
CA PHE A 96 -2.24 -4.56 -14.16
C PHE A 96 -3.41 -5.50 -14.48
N VAL A 97 -3.61 -6.51 -13.66
CA VAL A 97 -4.70 -7.48 -13.74
C VAL A 97 -5.73 -7.14 -12.66
N LYS A 98 -7.00 -7.07 -13.03
CA LYS A 98 -8.09 -6.74 -12.09
C LYS A 98 -8.11 -7.70 -10.90
N GLY A 99 -8.22 -7.14 -9.70
CA GLY A 99 -8.25 -7.90 -8.45
C GLY A 99 -6.89 -8.27 -7.87
N ARG A 100 -5.82 -8.17 -8.65
CA ARG A 100 -4.45 -8.35 -8.16
C ARG A 100 -3.87 -7.02 -7.73
N ILE A 101 -3.32 -6.97 -6.54
CA ILE A 101 -2.78 -5.75 -5.94
C ILE A 101 -1.27 -5.76 -5.79
N ILE A 102 -0.65 -6.94 -5.78
CA ILE A 102 0.78 -7.07 -5.59
C ILE A 102 1.30 -8.33 -6.31
N ASP A 103 2.46 -8.21 -6.94
CA ASP A 103 3.21 -9.35 -7.45
C ASP A 103 4.46 -9.53 -6.59
N LEU A 104 4.53 -10.66 -5.89
CA LEU A 104 5.63 -10.98 -4.99
C LEU A 104 6.75 -11.70 -5.74
N SER A 105 7.96 -11.54 -5.25
CA SER A 105 9.04 -12.45 -5.63
C SER A 105 8.65 -13.89 -5.25
N LYS A 106 9.21 -14.86 -5.94
CA LYS A 106 8.90 -16.27 -5.69
C LYS A 106 9.22 -16.68 -4.25
N SER A 107 10.34 -16.22 -3.69
CA SER A 107 10.70 -16.49 -2.30
C SER A 107 9.71 -15.89 -1.30
N ALA A 108 9.28 -14.65 -1.53
CA ALA A 108 8.30 -14.01 -0.66
C ALA A 108 6.96 -14.75 -0.69
N PHE A 109 6.46 -15.08 -1.87
CA PHE A 109 5.22 -15.84 -2.03
C PHE A 109 5.31 -17.20 -1.34
N SER A 110 6.41 -17.92 -1.56
CA SER A 110 6.63 -19.26 -0.98
C SER A 110 6.67 -19.26 0.54
N SER A 111 7.09 -18.14 1.15
CA SER A 111 7.14 -18.03 2.61
C SER A 111 5.77 -17.90 3.26
N ILE A 112 4.75 -17.48 2.52
CA ILE A 112 3.39 -17.26 3.04
C ILE A 112 2.33 -18.14 2.38
N GLY A 113 2.65 -18.83 1.30
CA GLY A 113 1.69 -19.67 0.58
C GLY A 113 2.36 -20.71 -0.30
N ASN A 114 1.52 -21.44 -1.01
CA ASN A 114 1.98 -22.46 -1.96
C ASN A 114 1.93 -21.90 -3.38
N THR A 115 3.06 -21.95 -4.08
CA THR A 115 3.17 -21.45 -5.46
C THR A 115 2.23 -22.18 -6.43
N THR A 116 1.80 -23.41 -6.14
CA THR A 116 0.82 -24.13 -6.96
C THR A 116 -0.56 -23.47 -6.95
N SER A 117 -0.88 -22.64 -5.96
CA SER A 117 -2.14 -21.90 -5.90
C SER A 117 -2.21 -20.78 -6.94
N GLY A 118 -1.08 -20.29 -7.44
CA GLY A 118 -1.00 -19.20 -8.42
C GLY A 118 -1.33 -17.82 -7.89
N ALA A 119 -2.39 -17.67 -7.12
CA ALA A 119 -2.78 -16.44 -6.48
C ALA A 119 -3.37 -16.73 -5.10
N ILE A 120 -3.12 -15.84 -4.14
CA ILE A 120 -3.65 -15.92 -2.78
C ILE A 120 -4.21 -14.59 -2.34
N LYS A 121 -5.22 -14.61 -1.47
CA LYS A 121 -5.76 -13.38 -0.87
C LYS A 121 -4.82 -12.90 0.22
N VAL A 122 -4.43 -11.64 0.14
CA VAL A 122 -3.52 -11.00 1.08
C VAL A 122 -4.05 -9.67 1.57
N LYS A 123 -3.57 -9.27 2.73
CA LYS A 123 -3.62 -7.90 3.22
C LYS A 123 -2.20 -7.35 3.16
N ILE A 124 -2.03 -6.18 2.56
CA ILE A 124 -0.76 -5.46 2.56
C ILE A 124 -0.84 -4.25 3.47
N GLU A 125 0.26 -3.96 4.15
CA GLU A 125 0.41 -2.80 5.03
C GLU A 125 1.78 -2.18 4.83
N VAL A 126 1.80 -0.87 4.54
CA VAL A 126 3.07 -0.13 4.45
C VAL A 126 3.58 0.12 5.86
N ILE A 127 4.78 -0.39 6.15
CA ILE A 127 5.41 -0.25 7.47
C ILE A 127 6.51 0.81 7.47
N ARG A 128 7.03 1.15 6.28
CA ARG A 128 8.04 2.19 6.15
C ARG A 128 8.26 2.63 4.71
#